data_a8a77f117be841b95268b1bb64e9e5c3
#
_entry.id   a8a77f117be841b95268b1bb64e9e5c3
#
_cell.length_a   1.000
_cell.length_b   1.000
_cell.length_c   1.000
_cell.angle_alpha   90.00
_cell.angle_beta   90.00
_cell.angle_gamma   90.00
#
_symmetry.space_group_name_H-M   'P 1'
#
loop_
_entity.id
_entity.type
_entity.pdbx_description
1 polymer ?
#
loop_
_entity_poly.entity_id
_entity_poly.type
_entity_poly.pdbx_seq_one_letter_code
_entity_poly.pdbx_strand_id
1 'polypeptide(L)'
;MLGGFFIANALIAEFIGVKIFSLEGTLGVKAIDVNLFGNSFSFNLTAGVLLWPVVFIMTDIINEYYGQKGVKFLSYLTAVLISFAFLMFFWAIRLEPASWWPGSKVNAGVPDMQVAYRAVFGQGLWIIIGSLTAFLIGQILDVFVFHKIKQYTGEKKIWLRATGSTLFSQFIDSFVVLGIAFYIGPKIDPSNGDPWSLKQLLSIGTGNYIYKFVVALAMTPVIYLGHNLIDKYVGHDKAEEMKQSAMRR
;
A
#
# COMPACT_ATOMS: atom_id res chain seq x y z
N MET A 1 -9.25 -16.98 -7.56
CA MET A 1 -8.11 -16.46 -8.32
C MET A 1 -7.84 -14.98 -7.99
N LEU A 2 -8.79 -14.05 -8.17
CA LEU A 2 -8.63 -12.63 -7.86
C LEU A 2 -8.14 -12.37 -6.42
N GLY A 3 -8.75 -13.02 -5.41
CA GLY A 3 -8.33 -12.85 -4.01
C GLY A 3 -6.89 -13.29 -3.73
N GLY A 4 -6.44 -14.40 -4.33
CA GLY A 4 -5.05 -14.84 -4.20
C GLY A 4 -4.07 -13.85 -4.82
N PHE A 5 -4.42 -13.26 -5.97
CA PHE A 5 -3.59 -12.24 -6.61
C PHE A 5 -3.57 -10.93 -5.78
N PHE A 6 -4.71 -10.52 -5.21
CA PHE A 6 -4.80 -9.39 -4.29
C PHE A 6 -3.86 -9.57 -3.09
N ILE A 7 -3.96 -10.72 -2.41
CA ILE A 7 -3.13 -11.04 -1.23
C ILE A 7 -1.64 -11.04 -1.61
N ALA A 8 -1.28 -11.71 -2.71
CA ALA A 8 0.11 -11.78 -3.16
C ALA A 8 0.70 -10.40 -3.46
N ASN A 9 -0.05 -9.53 -4.16
CA ASN A 9 0.41 -8.16 -4.44
C ASN A 9 0.60 -7.35 -3.15
N ALA A 10 -0.32 -7.43 -2.20
CA ALA A 10 -0.21 -6.71 -0.94
C ALA A 10 0.98 -7.20 -0.11
N LEU A 11 1.19 -8.52 0.01
CA LEU A 11 2.35 -9.10 0.71
C LEU A 11 3.67 -8.67 0.06
N ILE A 12 3.79 -8.75 -1.26
CA ILE A 12 5.00 -8.36 -1.96
C ILE A 12 5.24 -6.86 -1.81
N ALA A 13 4.19 -6.02 -1.88
CA ALA A 13 4.30 -4.57 -1.70
C ALA A 13 4.90 -4.22 -0.33
N GLU A 14 4.46 -4.89 0.74
CA GLU A 14 5.02 -4.73 2.09
C GLU A 14 6.51 -5.13 2.14
N PHE A 15 6.86 -6.29 1.57
CA PHE A 15 8.23 -6.81 1.66
C PHE A 15 9.24 -5.97 0.87
N ILE A 16 8.89 -5.53 -0.34
CA ILE A 16 9.76 -4.67 -1.14
C ILE A 16 9.75 -3.21 -0.66
N GLY A 17 8.77 -2.84 0.15
CA GLY A 17 8.60 -1.49 0.70
C GLY A 17 9.77 -1.00 1.56
N VAL A 18 10.62 -1.90 2.04
CA VAL A 18 11.88 -1.57 2.75
C VAL A 18 12.82 -0.72 1.89
N LYS A 19 12.84 -0.94 0.57
CA LYS A 19 13.69 -0.17 -0.34
C LYS A 19 13.09 1.20 -0.58
N ILE A 20 13.87 2.24 -0.30
CA ILE A 20 13.57 3.62 -0.72
C ILE A 20 14.32 3.90 -2.01
N PHE A 21 13.67 4.49 -2.99
CA PHE A 21 14.27 4.90 -4.26
C PHE A 21 13.86 6.32 -4.64
N SER A 22 14.70 7.00 -5.41
CA SER A 22 14.34 8.28 -6.04
C SER A 22 13.62 8.03 -7.34
N LEU A 23 12.41 8.58 -7.48
CA LEU A 23 11.64 8.50 -8.72
C LEU A 23 12.36 9.24 -9.85
N GLU A 24 12.87 10.44 -9.55
CA GLU A 24 13.62 11.26 -10.50
C GLU A 24 14.88 10.57 -10.97
N GLY A 25 15.64 10.00 -10.02
CA GLY A 25 16.86 9.23 -10.34
C GLY A 25 16.56 7.99 -11.20
N THR A 26 15.44 7.32 -10.95
CA THR A 26 15.00 6.16 -11.74
C THR A 26 14.61 6.55 -13.16
N LEU A 27 13.97 7.72 -13.32
CA LEU A 27 13.55 8.25 -14.63
C LEU A 27 14.68 8.99 -15.37
N GLY A 28 15.84 9.19 -14.74
CA GLY A 28 16.95 9.93 -15.32
C GLY A 28 16.70 11.42 -15.50
N VAL A 29 15.78 12.00 -14.73
CA VAL A 29 15.45 13.42 -14.75
C VAL A 29 16.07 14.15 -13.55
N LYS A 30 16.23 15.47 -13.67
CA LYS A 30 16.72 16.28 -12.54
C LYS A 30 15.73 16.23 -11.38
N ALA A 31 16.27 16.19 -10.16
CA ALA A 31 15.46 16.21 -8.94
C ALA A 31 14.55 17.45 -8.94
N ILE A 32 13.28 17.19 -8.67
CA ILE A 32 12.27 18.24 -8.51
C ILE A 32 12.32 18.66 -7.03
N ASP A 33 13.00 19.76 -6.76
CA ASP A 33 13.05 20.32 -5.40
C ASP A 33 11.84 21.22 -5.17
N VAL A 34 10.79 20.66 -4.60
CA VAL A 34 9.58 21.39 -4.22
C VAL A 34 9.64 21.75 -2.75
N ASN A 35 9.57 23.03 -2.44
CA ASN A 35 9.48 23.49 -1.06
C ASN A 35 8.02 23.40 -0.57
N LEU A 36 7.73 22.38 0.24
CA LEU A 36 6.41 22.20 0.88
C LEU A 36 6.51 22.53 2.37
N PHE A 37 5.76 23.52 2.81
CA PHE A 37 5.75 23.98 4.20
C PHE A 37 7.14 24.34 4.74
N GLY A 38 8.05 24.81 3.87
CA GLY A 38 9.41 25.19 4.24
C GLY A 38 10.37 24.01 4.43
N ASN A 39 10.04 22.82 3.95
CA ASN A 39 10.94 21.70 3.79
C ASN A 39 11.10 21.40 2.29
N SER A 40 12.34 21.14 1.86
CA SER A 40 12.63 20.63 0.53
C SER A 40 12.09 19.21 0.39
N PHE A 41 11.28 18.98 -0.60
CA PHE A 41 10.66 17.69 -0.90
C PHE A 41 11.13 17.17 -2.25
N SER A 42 11.64 15.95 -2.27
CA SER A 42 11.93 15.17 -3.48
C SER A 42 11.12 13.88 -3.46
N PHE A 43 10.83 13.32 -4.63
CA PHE A 43 10.03 12.09 -4.72
C PHE A 43 10.85 10.85 -4.36
N ASN A 44 11.21 10.74 -3.08
CA ASN A 44 11.77 9.53 -2.50
C ASN A 44 10.63 8.64 -2.01
N LEU A 45 10.48 7.47 -2.65
CA LEU A 45 9.33 6.60 -2.49
C LEU A 45 9.80 5.21 -2.04
N THR A 46 8.94 4.47 -1.34
CA THR A 46 9.17 3.05 -1.07
C THR A 46 8.86 2.21 -2.31
N ALA A 47 9.60 1.13 -2.55
CA ALA A 47 9.37 0.28 -3.72
C ALA A 47 7.96 -0.39 -3.73
N GLY A 48 7.28 -0.46 -2.58
CA GLY A 48 5.89 -0.91 -2.49
C GLY A 48 4.92 -0.13 -3.35
N VAL A 49 5.23 1.15 -3.69
CA VAL A 49 4.38 1.98 -4.57
C VAL A 49 4.20 1.41 -5.98
N LEU A 50 5.04 0.47 -6.42
CA LEU A 50 4.88 -0.21 -7.70
C LEU A 50 3.66 -1.14 -7.73
N LEU A 51 3.30 -1.73 -6.59
CA LEU A 51 2.23 -2.72 -6.50
C LEU A 51 0.94 -2.19 -5.86
N TRP A 52 1.02 -1.16 -5.03
CA TRP A 52 -0.17 -0.58 -4.40
C TRP A 52 -1.26 -0.15 -5.40
N PRO A 53 -0.94 0.45 -6.57
CA PRO A 53 -1.96 0.76 -7.58
C PRO A 53 -2.70 -0.49 -8.06
N VAL A 54 -2.00 -1.62 -8.20
CA VAL A 54 -2.61 -2.91 -8.59
C VAL A 54 -3.56 -3.40 -7.50
N VAL A 55 -3.15 -3.29 -6.23
CA VAL A 55 -4.00 -3.67 -5.07
C VAL A 55 -5.28 -2.84 -5.06
N PHE A 56 -5.22 -1.54 -5.31
CA PHE A 56 -6.41 -0.66 -5.35
C PHE A 56 -7.34 -0.99 -6.50
N ILE A 57 -6.81 -1.16 -7.72
CA ILE A 57 -7.61 -1.61 -8.87
C ILE A 57 -8.34 -2.92 -8.55
N MET A 58 -7.65 -3.85 -7.92
CA MET A 58 -8.25 -5.13 -7.52
C MET A 58 -9.31 -4.95 -6.43
N THR A 59 -9.10 -4.03 -5.48
CA THR A 59 -10.12 -3.65 -4.49
C THR A 59 -11.39 -3.15 -5.18
N ASP A 60 -11.25 -2.23 -6.14
CA ASP A 60 -12.37 -1.69 -6.90
C ASP A 60 -13.12 -2.78 -7.66
N ILE A 61 -12.39 -3.65 -8.35
CA ILE A 61 -12.96 -4.79 -9.07
C ILE A 61 -13.69 -5.73 -8.11
N ILE A 62 -13.06 -6.14 -7.01
CA ILE A 62 -13.67 -7.04 -6.05
C ILE A 62 -14.91 -6.39 -5.41
N ASN A 63 -14.84 -5.09 -5.13
CA ASN A 63 -15.95 -4.32 -4.59
C ASN A 63 -17.15 -4.26 -5.56
N GLU A 64 -16.86 -4.08 -6.86
CA GLU A 64 -17.90 -4.01 -7.89
C GLU A 64 -18.66 -5.31 -8.07
N TYR A 65 -17.95 -6.45 -8.11
CA TYR A 65 -18.56 -7.77 -8.43
C TYR A 65 -18.91 -8.61 -7.20
N TYR A 66 -18.24 -8.42 -6.07
CA TYR A 66 -18.43 -9.22 -4.85
C TYR A 66 -18.92 -8.42 -3.64
N GLY A 67 -18.94 -7.08 -3.76
CA GLY A 67 -19.44 -6.16 -2.74
C GLY A 67 -18.53 -5.98 -1.53
N GLN A 68 -19.02 -5.17 -0.59
CA GLN A 68 -18.25 -4.77 0.60
C GLN A 68 -17.74 -5.94 1.45
N LYS A 69 -18.57 -6.99 1.62
CA LYS A 69 -18.19 -8.14 2.44
C LYS A 69 -16.99 -8.89 1.85
N GLY A 70 -16.93 -9.01 0.51
CA GLY A 70 -15.81 -9.63 -0.19
C GLY A 70 -14.50 -8.88 0.04
N VAL A 71 -14.52 -7.57 -0.13
CA VAL A 71 -13.33 -6.73 0.09
C VAL A 71 -12.89 -6.76 1.56
N LYS A 72 -13.81 -6.56 2.50
CA LYS A 72 -13.49 -6.59 3.95
C LYS A 72 -12.88 -7.92 4.36
N PHE A 73 -13.45 -9.04 3.90
CA PHE A 73 -12.90 -10.37 4.20
C PHE A 73 -11.46 -10.51 3.68
N LEU A 74 -11.21 -10.15 2.42
CA LEU A 74 -9.88 -10.23 1.83
C LEU A 74 -8.90 -9.28 2.50
N SER A 75 -9.32 -8.07 2.87
CA SER A 75 -8.47 -7.10 3.56
C SER A 75 -8.05 -7.60 4.94
N TYR A 76 -8.98 -8.14 5.74
CA TYR A 76 -8.64 -8.74 7.04
C TYR A 76 -7.74 -9.97 6.89
N LEU A 77 -8.07 -10.86 5.94
CA LEU A 77 -7.22 -12.03 5.67
C LEU A 77 -5.80 -11.61 5.27
N THR A 78 -5.68 -10.60 4.41
CA THR A 78 -4.39 -10.05 3.99
C THR A 78 -3.62 -9.48 5.16
N ALA A 79 -4.26 -8.69 6.03
CA ALA A 79 -3.61 -8.13 7.22
C ALA A 79 -3.11 -9.23 8.18
N VAL A 80 -3.89 -10.29 8.36
CA VAL A 80 -3.46 -11.47 9.17
C VAL A 80 -2.27 -12.15 8.53
N LEU A 81 -2.25 -12.35 7.20
CA LEU A 81 -1.15 -12.99 6.50
C LEU A 81 0.12 -12.13 6.49
N ILE A 82 0.00 -10.80 6.36
CA ILE A 82 1.12 -9.87 6.52
C ILE A 82 1.68 -9.95 7.95
N SER A 83 0.82 -9.92 8.95
CA SER A 83 1.21 -10.04 10.36
C SER A 83 1.92 -11.38 10.64
N PHE A 84 1.42 -12.47 10.06
CA PHE A 84 2.07 -13.78 10.15
C PHE A 84 3.45 -13.77 9.49
N ALA A 85 3.61 -13.17 8.31
CA ALA A 85 4.90 -13.08 7.63
C ALA A 85 5.93 -12.28 8.46
N PHE A 86 5.53 -11.15 9.06
CA PHE A 86 6.40 -10.38 9.93
C PHE A 86 6.76 -11.15 11.22
N LEU A 87 5.84 -11.92 11.78
CA LEU A 87 6.12 -12.82 12.91
C LEU A 87 7.19 -13.85 12.52
N MET A 88 7.10 -14.42 11.31
CA MET A 88 8.11 -15.37 10.80
C MET A 88 9.46 -14.69 10.58
N PHE A 89 9.50 -13.47 10.04
CA PHE A 89 10.75 -12.70 9.92
C PHE A 89 11.38 -12.40 11.28
N PHE A 90 10.57 -12.00 12.26
CA PHE A 90 11.01 -11.77 13.62
C PHE A 90 11.67 -13.01 14.27
N TRP A 91 11.11 -14.19 14.02
CA TRP A 91 11.72 -15.44 14.50
C TRP A 91 12.96 -15.81 13.70
N ALA A 92 12.90 -15.71 12.37
CA ALA A 92 14.05 -16.02 11.51
C ALA A 92 15.29 -15.16 11.82
N ILE A 93 15.10 -13.89 12.13
CA ILE A 93 16.18 -12.97 12.53
C ILE A 93 16.86 -13.41 13.82
N ARG A 94 16.13 -14.10 14.73
CA ARG A 94 16.64 -14.56 16.04
C ARG A 94 17.31 -15.93 16.01
N LEU A 95 17.17 -16.67 14.91
CA LEU A 95 17.89 -17.93 14.76
C LEU A 95 19.39 -17.67 14.74
N GLU A 96 20.14 -18.52 15.44
CA GLU A 96 21.60 -18.45 15.42
C GLU A 96 22.12 -18.76 14.02
N PRO A 97 22.90 -17.88 13.39
CA PRO A 97 23.42 -18.13 12.05
C PRO A 97 24.47 -19.23 12.06
N ALA A 98 24.50 -20.03 10.98
CA ALA A 98 25.61 -20.97 10.77
C ALA A 98 26.93 -20.19 10.74
N SER A 99 27.99 -20.73 11.34
CA SER A 99 29.28 -20.03 11.56
C SER A 99 29.90 -19.42 10.29
N TRP A 100 29.67 -20.04 9.14
CA TRP A 100 30.19 -19.60 7.83
C TRP A 100 29.28 -18.54 7.16
N TRP A 101 28.02 -18.42 7.55
CA TRP A 101 27.03 -17.64 6.82
C TRP A 101 27.22 -16.13 6.96
N PRO A 102 27.57 -15.52 8.12
CA PRO A 102 27.78 -14.08 8.22
C PRO A 102 28.80 -13.56 7.22
N GLY A 103 29.93 -14.28 7.02
CA GLY A 103 31.01 -13.89 6.11
C GLY A 103 30.81 -14.31 4.65
N SER A 104 29.71 -14.99 4.30
CA SER A 104 29.55 -15.67 3.00
C SER A 104 29.49 -14.73 1.79
N LYS A 105 29.25 -13.44 1.96
CA LYS A 105 29.10 -12.44 0.90
C LYS A 105 30.06 -11.24 1.04
N VAL A 106 31.10 -11.37 1.81
CA VAL A 106 32.13 -10.30 1.97
C VAL A 106 32.71 -9.89 0.62
N ASN A 107 33.01 -10.84 -0.26
CA ASN A 107 33.52 -10.57 -1.61
C ASN A 107 32.51 -9.87 -2.53
N ALA A 108 31.22 -9.90 -2.18
CA ALA A 108 30.16 -9.18 -2.88
C ALA A 108 29.84 -7.81 -2.24
N GLY A 109 30.70 -7.34 -1.32
CA GLY A 109 30.53 -6.05 -0.65
C GLY A 109 29.56 -6.04 0.53
N VAL A 110 29.15 -7.24 1.03
CA VAL A 110 28.30 -7.36 2.23
C VAL A 110 29.15 -7.90 3.39
N PRO A 111 29.58 -7.05 4.33
CA PRO A 111 30.49 -7.44 5.40
C PRO A 111 29.92 -8.50 6.33
N ASP A 112 28.61 -8.45 6.60
CA ASP A 112 27.91 -9.39 7.48
C ASP A 112 26.50 -9.64 6.97
N MET A 113 26.21 -10.89 6.59
CA MET A 113 24.90 -11.29 6.07
C MET A 113 23.82 -11.29 7.15
N GLN A 114 24.14 -11.52 8.42
CA GLN A 114 23.15 -11.46 9.52
C GLN A 114 22.70 -10.02 9.76
N VAL A 115 23.63 -9.07 9.70
CA VAL A 115 23.31 -7.64 9.81
C VAL A 115 22.46 -7.20 8.62
N ALA A 116 22.84 -7.59 7.40
CA ALA A 116 22.10 -7.27 6.17
C ALA A 116 20.68 -7.87 6.20
N TYR A 117 20.55 -9.13 6.60
CA TYR A 117 19.26 -9.80 6.72
C TYR A 117 18.34 -9.10 7.74
N ARG A 118 18.89 -8.74 8.91
CA ARG A 118 18.17 -7.98 9.93
C ARG A 118 17.77 -6.58 9.42
N ALA A 119 18.64 -5.90 8.68
CA ALA A 119 18.35 -4.59 8.13
C ALA A 119 17.22 -4.61 7.10
N VAL A 120 17.11 -5.68 6.30
CA VAL A 120 16.09 -5.82 5.26
C VAL A 120 14.76 -6.33 5.85
N PHE A 121 14.77 -7.37 6.67
CA PHE A 121 13.54 -8.04 7.16
C PHE A 121 13.10 -7.58 8.55
N GLY A 122 13.97 -6.91 9.30
CA GLY A 122 13.69 -6.40 10.65
C GLY A 122 13.14 -4.98 10.65
N GLN A 123 12.16 -4.68 9.79
CA GLN A 123 11.48 -3.38 9.80
C GLN A 123 11.03 -2.99 11.21
N GLY A 124 11.14 -1.71 11.53
CA GLY A 124 10.71 -1.22 12.83
C GLY A 124 9.25 -1.54 13.14
N LEU A 125 8.98 -2.01 14.36
CA LEU A 125 7.64 -2.43 14.80
C LEU A 125 6.57 -1.35 14.50
N TRP A 126 6.91 -0.09 14.72
CA TRP A 126 6.00 1.03 14.49
C TRP A 126 5.71 1.29 13.00
N ILE A 127 6.64 0.95 12.11
CA ILE A 127 6.41 1.00 10.65
C ILE A 127 5.40 -0.09 10.27
N ILE A 128 5.55 -1.30 10.78
CA ILE A 128 4.64 -2.42 10.52
C ILE A 128 3.24 -2.10 11.07
N ILE A 129 3.12 -1.63 12.31
CA ILE A 129 1.85 -1.24 12.91
C ILE A 129 1.21 -0.09 12.11
N GLY A 130 2.00 0.89 11.72
CA GLY A 130 1.55 2.02 10.91
C GLY A 130 1.00 1.59 9.56
N SER A 131 1.74 0.73 8.84
CA SER A 131 1.36 0.21 7.52
C SER A 131 0.09 -0.63 7.60
N LEU A 132 0.01 -1.61 8.50
CA LEU A 132 -1.18 -2.44 8.67
C LEU A 132 -2.41 -1.64 9.08
N THR A 133 -2.25 -0.67 10.00
CA THR A 133 -3.35 0.20 10.43
C THR A 133 -3.82 1.08 9.27
N ALA A 134 -2.90 1.70 8.54
CA ALA A 134 -3.21 2.53 7.38
C ALA A 134 -3.90 1.71 6.28
N PHE A 135 -3.38 0.51 5.99
CA PHE A 135 -3.99 -0.41 5.04
C PHE A 135 -5.44 -0.75 5.41
N LEU A 136 -5.71 -1.17 6.65
CA LEU A 136 -7.06 -1.54 7.08
C LEU A 136 -8.02 -0.34 7.06
N ILE A 137 -7.59 0.81 7.59
CA ILE A 137 -8.40 2.04 7.57
C ILE A 137 -8.64 2.47 6.12
N GLY A 138 -7.61 2.48 5.29
CA GLY A 138 -7.69 2.83 3.87
C GLY A 138 -8.68 1.94 3.12
N GLN A 139 -8.59 0.63 3.29
CA GLN A 139 -9.50 -0.34 2.64
C GLN A 139 -10.97 -0.17 3.09
N ILE A 140 -11.20 0.04 4.40
CA ILE A 140 -12.56 0.26 4.93
C ILE A 140 -13.14 1.57 4.38
N LEU A 141 -12.36 2.64 4.37
CA LEU A 141 -12.78 3.94 3.84
C LEU A 141 -13.02 3.89 2.34
N ASP A 142 -12.14 3.22 1.58
CA ASP A 142 -12.29 3.05 0.14
C ASP A 142 -13.62 2.37 -0.19
N VAL A 143 -13.90 1.24 0.43
CA VAL A 143 -15.15 0.50 0.26
C VAL A 143 -16.36 1.36 0.64
N PHE A 144 -16.30 2.07 1.76
CA PHE A 144 -17.39 2.93 2.22
C PHE A 144 -17.68 4.08 1.23
N VAL A 145 -16.65 4.80 0.81
CA VAL A 145 -16.76 5.93 -0.12
C VAL A 145 -17.21 5.46 -1.50
N PHE A 146 -16.64 4.35 -1.99
CA PHE A 146 -17.05 3.72 -3.25
C PHE A 146 -18.55 3.45 -3.30
N HIS A 147 -19.10 2.78 -2.28
CA HIS A 147 -20.53 2.49 -2.23
C HIS A 147 -21.39 3.75 -2.06
N LYS A 148 -20.91 4.73 -1.30
CA LYS A 148 -21.59 6.01 -1.17
C LYS A 148 -21.71 6.71 -2.54
N ILE A 149 -20.62 6.76 -3.30
CA ILE A 149 -20.63 7.34 -4.65
C ILE A 149 -21.51 6.50 -5.59
N LYS A 150 -21.43 5.16 -5.53
CA LYS A 150 -22.22 4.26 -6.35
C LYS A 150 -23.74 4.47 -6.13
N GLN A 151 -24.19 4.73 -4.90
CA GLN A 151 -25.58 5.03 -4.59
C GLN A 151 -26.10 6.30 -5.34
N TYR A 152 -25.22 7.29 -5.54
CA TYR A 152 -25.60 8.51 -6.26
C TYR A 152 -25.44 8.42 -7.79
N THR A 153 -24.48 7.63 -8.26
CA THR A 153 -24.13 7.55 -9.69
C THR A 153 -24.72 6.35 -10.42
N GLY A 154 -25.24 5.36 -9.68
CA GLY A 154 -25.69 4.08 -10.23
C GLY A 154 -24.55 3.36 -10.96
N GLU A 155 -24.85 2.67 -12.04
CA GLU A 155 -23.86 1.97 -12.88
C GLU A 155 -23.07 2.91 -13.79
N LYS A 156 -23.48 4.17 -13.89
CA LYS A 156 -22.79 5.20 -14.68
C LYS A 156 -21.59 5.74 -13.92
N LYS A 157 -20.54 6.19 -14.63
CA LYS A 157 -19.38 6.88 -14.08
C LYS A 157 -18.52 6.00 -13.13
N ILE A 158 -18.14 4.81 -13.59
CA ILE A 158 -17.23 3.88 -12.86
C ILE A 158 -15.99 4.62 -12.34
N TRP A 159 -15.37 5.46 -13.16
CA TRP A 159 -14.17 6.22 -12.79
C TRP A 159 -14.38 7.08 -11.54
N LEU A 160 -15.55 7.68 -11.37
CA LEU A 160 -15.80 8.58 -10.25
C LEU A 160 -15.86 7.82 -8.92
N ARG A 161 -16.49 6.63 -8.91
CA ARG A 161 -16.58 5.82 -7.69
C ARG A 161 -15.25 5.14 -7.36
N ALA A 162 -14.56 4.57 -8.36
CA ALA A 162 -13.28 3.92 -8.18
C ALA A 162 -12.17 4.93 -7.85
N THR A 163 -11.90 5.88 -8.74
CA THR A 163 -10.85 6.87 -8.51
C THR A 163 -11.17 7.79 -7.33
N GLY A 164 -12.43 8.21 -7.15
CA GLY A 164 -12.84 9.09 -6.06
C GLY A 164 -12.71 8.44 -4.69
N SER A 165 -13.07 7.15 -4.53
CA SER A 165 -12.89 6.44 -3.27
C SER A 165 -11.42 6.23 -2.96
N THR A 166 -10.64 5.83 -3.96
CA THR A 166 -9.19 5.65 -3.82
C THR A 166 -8.48 6.95 -3.44
N LEU A 167 -8.81 8.07 -4.05
CA LEU A 167 -8.21 9.37 -3.68
C LEU A 167 -8.48 9.74 -2.24
N PHE A 168 -9.71 9.52 -1.77
CA PHE A 168 -10.06 9.81 -0.38
C PHE A 168 -9.36 8.87 0.61
N SER A 169 -9.39 7.57 0.35
CA SER A 169 -8.73 6.58 1.21
C SER A 169 -7.22 6.77 1.26
N GLN A 170 -6.58 7.10 0.13
CA GLN A 170 -5.14 7.34 0.05
C GLN A 170 -4.70 8.65 0.71
N PHE A 171 -5.58 9.66 0.77
CA PHE A 171 -5.32 10.84 1.58
C PHE A 171 -5.14 10.45 3.06
N ILE A 172 -6.08 9.71 3.61
CA ILE A 172 -6.03 9.25 5.01
C ILE A 172 -4.83 8.32 5.24
N ASP A 173 -4.62 7.34 4.36
CA ASP A 173 -3.51 6.38 4.43
C ASP A 173 -2.15 7.09 4.50
N SER A 174 -1.93 8.12 3.69
CA SER A 174 -0.65 8.85 3.63
C SER A 174 -0.27 9.52 4.97
N PHE A 175 -1.25 9.91 5.77
CA PHE A 175 -1.00 10.52 7.08
C PHE A 175 -1.03 9.51 8.22
N VAL A 176 -1.85 8.46 8.12
CA VAL A 176 -1.95 7.43 9.17
C VAL A 176 -0.64 6.64 9.29
N VAL A 177 -0.09 6.16 8.17
CA VAL A 177 1.17 5.40 8.21
C VAL A 177 2.30 6.22 8.79
N LEU A 178 2.50 7.45 8.30
CA LEU A 178 3.57 8.33 8.77
C LEU A 178 3.34 8.79 10.22
N GLY A 179 2.10 9.09 10.58
CA GLY A 179 1.72 9.49 11.93
C GLY A 179 2.01 8.43 12.96
N ILE A 180 1.70 7.17 12.67
CA ILE A 180 1.97 6.06 13.57
C ILE A 180 3.47 5.75 13.60
N ALA A 181 4.12 5.62 12.44
CA ALA A 181 5.51 5.19 12.35
C ALA A 181 6.50 6.22 12.89
N PHE A 182 6.32 7.50 12.60
CA PHE A 182 7.34 8.52 12.82
C PHE A 182 6.95 9.64 13.81
N TYR A 183 5.68 9.72 14.20
CA TYR A 183 5.24 10.72 15.19
C TYR A 183 4.81 10.06 16.51
N ILE A 184 3.94 9.04 16.47
CA ILE A 184 3.43 8.35 17.65
C ILE A 184 4.44 7.34 18.17
N GLY A 185 4.97 6.48 17.29
CA GLY A 185 5.88 5.40 17.63
C GLY A 185 7.11 5.86 18.43
N PRO A 186 7.87 6.86 17.95
CA PRO A 186 9.03 7.36 18.70
C PRO A 186 8.69 8.06 20.00
N LYS A 187 7.45 8.57 20.17
CA LYS A 187 7.00 9.14 21.46
C LYS A 187 6.72 8.05 22.50
N ILE A 188 6.27 6.88 22.06
CA ILE A 188 5.98 5.74 22.95
C ILE A 188 7.26 4.93 23.21
N ASP A 189 8.07 4.77 22.19
CA ASP A 189 9.34 4.02 22.23
C ASP A 189 10.47 4.88 21.65
N PRO A 190 11.20 5.62 22.49
CA PRO A 190 12.30 6.49 22.07
C PRO A 190 13.47 5.76 21.38
N SER A 191 13.55 4.42 21.48
CA SER A 191 14.58 3.64 20.79
C SER A 191 14.44 3.69 19.26
N ASN A 192 13.27 4.12 18.74
CA ASN A 192 13.00 4.29 17.31
C ASN A 192 13.41 5.68 16.76
N GLY A 193 14.17 6.47 17.53
CA GLY A 193 14.64 7.79 17.14
C GLY A 193 13.74 8.93 17.61
N ASP A 194 14.07 10.15 17.16
CA ASP A 194 13.30 11.35 17.54
C ASP A 194 11.97 11.43 16.75
N PRO A 195 10.87 11.82 17.44
CA PRO A 195 9.59 11.99 16.77
C PRO A 195 9.64 13.15 15.77
N TRP A 196 9.08 12.94 14.59
CA TRP A 196 8.95 13.98 13.59
C TRP A 196 8.13 15.17 14.11
N SER A 197 8.48 16.36 13.66
CA SER A 197 7.62 17.53 13.85
C SER A 197 6.35 17.40 13.02
N LEU A 198 5.28 18.05 13.47
CA LEU A 198 4.02 18.11 12.72
C LEU A 198 4.23 18.68 11.31
N LYS A 199 5.16 19.62 11.16
CA LYS A 199 5.53 20.23 9.88
C LYS A 199 6.15 19.21 8.91
N GLN A 200 7.07 18.36 9.40
CA GLN A 200 7.65 17.27 8.62
C GLN A 200 6.59 16.25 8.21
N LEU A 201 5.72 15.85 9.15
CA LEU A 201 4.63 14.93 8.88
C LEU A 201 3.72 15.45 7.76
N LEU A 202 3.32 16.72 7.83
CA LEU A 202 2.47 17.35 6.82
C LEU A 202 3.18 17.47 5.48
N SER A 203 4.46 17.88 5.46
CA SER A 203 5.23 18.02 4.23
C SER A 203 5.38 16.69 3.50
N ILE A 204 5.88 15.67 4.20
CA ILE A 204 6.13 14.34 3.60
C ILE A 204 4.80 13.64 3.26
N GLY A 205 3.79 13.72 4.13
CA GLY A 205 2.46 13.15 3.88
C GLY A 205 1.78 13.77 2.66
N THR A 206 1.88 15.09 2.50
CA THR A 206 1.34 15.79 1.31
C THR A 206 2.07 15.36 0.05
N GLY A 207 3.39 15.26 0.07
CA GLY A 207 4.17 14.80 -1.09
C GLY A 207 3.82 13.37 -1.49
N ASN A 208 3.73 12.45 -0.53
CA ASN A 208 3.29 11.07 -0.77
C ASN A 208 1.87 11.03 -1.35
N TYR A 209 0.96 11.87 -0.84
CA TYR A 209 -0.40 11.95 -1.36
C TYR A 209 -0.45 12.48 -2.80
N ILE A 210 0.33 13.53 -3.13
CA ILE A 210 0.41 14.05 -4.51
C ILE A 210 0.83 12.95 -5.49
N TYR A 211 1.86 12.18 -5.15
CA TYR A 211 2.26 11.04 -5.95
C TYR A 211 1.12 10.04 -6.15
N LYS A 212 0.48 9.60 -5.06
CA LYS A 212 -0.64 8.65 -5.11
C LYS A 212 -1.81 9.19 -5.91
N PHE A 213 -2.10 10.49 -5.81
CA PHE A 213 -3.12 11.17 -6.58
C PHE A 213 -2.86 11.08 -8.10
N VAL A 214 -1.64 11.40 -8.53
CA VAL A 214 -1.25 11.32 -9.94
C VAL A 214 -1.34 9.89 -10.46
N VAL A 215 -0.86 8.92 -9.68
CA VAL A 215 -0.92 7.49 -10.04
C VAL A 215 -2.37 7.00 -10.13
N ALA A 216 -3.25 7.36 -9.18
CA ALA A 216 -4.66 6.98 -9.20
C ALA A 216 -5.37 7.50 -10.47
N LEU A 217 -5.10 8.74 -10.88
CA LEU A 217 -5.62 9.29 -12.13
C LEU A 217 -5.08 8.54 -13.36
N ALA A 218 -3.77 8.27 -13.39
CA ALA A 218 -3.13 7.55 -14.49
C ALA A 218 -3.63 6.10 -14.63
N MET A 219 -4.06 5.49 -13.52
CA MET A 219 -4.60 4.12 -13.49
C MET A 219 -6.09 4.03 -13.85
N THR A 220 -6.80 5.13 -13.97
CA THR A 220 -8.22 5.13 -14.36
C THR A 220 -8.51 4.35 -15.66
N PRO A 221 -7.74 4.47 -16.76
CA PRO A 221 -7.96 3.65 -17.95
C PRO A 221 -7.79 2.15 -17.71
N VAL A 222 -6.88 1.77 -16.80
CA VAL A 222 -6.62 0.36 -16.46
C VAL A 222 -7.80 -0.25 -15.72
N ILE A 223 -8.51 0.54 -14.90
CA ILE A 223 -9.77 0.12 -14.24
C ILE A 223 -10.81 -0.26 -15.29
N TYR A 224 -11.03 0.59 -16.30
CA TYR A 224 -11.97 0.29 -17.40
C TYR A 224 -11.57 -0.97 -18.18
N LEU A 225 -10.27 -1.13 -18.47
CA LEU A 225 -9.76 -2.34 -19.12
C LEU A 225 -10.04 -3.59 -18.28
N GLY A 226 -9.80 -3.53 -16.96
CA GLY A 226 -10.08 -4.62 -16.02
C GLY A 226 -11.55 -5.02 -16.03
N HIS A 227 -12.46 -4.05 -15.96
CA HIS A 227 -13.91 -4.30 -16.04
C HIS A 227 -14.30 -4.96 -17.36
N ASN A 228 -13.83 -4.43 -18.50
CA ASN A 228 -14.12 -5.00 -19.80
C ASN A 228 -13.64 -6.44 -19.96
N LEU A 229 -12.45 -6.75 -19.43
CA LEU A 229 -11.89 -8.11 -19.45
C LEU A 229 -12.72 -9.07 -18.61
N ILE A 230 -13.18 -8.65 -17.43
CA ILE A 230 -14.01 -9.48 -16.55
C ILE A 230 -15.39 -9.68 -17.15
N ASP A 231 -16.04 -8.63 -17.63
CA ASP A 231 -17.36 -8.70 -18.27
C ASP A 231 -17.33 -9.65 -19.48
N LYS A 232 -16.24 -9.62 -20.28
CA LYS A 232 -16.04 -10.53 -21.40
C LYS A 232 -15.77 -11.98 -20.94
N TYR A 233 -15.02 -12.18 -19.86
CA TYR A 233 -14.67 -13.52 -19.36
C TYR A 233 -15.86 -14.22 -18.69
N VAL A 234 -16.63 -13.48 -17.87
CA VAL A 234 -17.76 -14.02 -17.10
C VAL A 234 -19.04 -14.12 -17.93
N GLY A 235 -19.15 -13.30 -18.97
CA GLY A 235 -20.35 -13.07 -19.75
C GLY A 235 -21.16 -11.90 -19.22
N HIS A 236 -21.70 -11.08 -20.13
CA HIS A 236 -22.27 -9.78 -19.80
C HIS A 236 -23.47 -9.89 -18.83
N ASP A 237 -24.38 -10.82 -19.06
CA ASP A 237 -25.58 -11.01 -18.22
C ASP A 237 -25.21 -11.41 -16.80
N LYS A 238 -24.26 -12.33 -16.65
CA LYS A 238 -23.79 -12.79 -15.34
C LYS A 238 -22.98 -11.74 -14.60
N ALA A 239 -22.17 -10.94 -15.32
CA ALA A 239 -21.46 -9.83 -14.75
C ALA A 239 -22.42 -8.78 -14.17
N GLU A 240 -23.50 -8.47 -14.88
CA GLU A 240 -24.54 -7.54 -14.44
C GLU A 240 -25.28 -8.06 -13.21
N GLU A 241 -25.66 -9.35 -13.19
CA GLU A 241 -26.26 -10.01 -12.02
C GLU A 241 -25.34 -9.92 -10.80
N MET A 242 -24.03 -10.15 -10.97
CA MET A 242 -23.04 -10.03 -9.90
C MET A 242 -22.95 -8.60 -9.35
N LYS A 243 -22.89 -7.59 -10.23
CA LYS A 243 -22.84 -6.17 -9.84
C LYS A 243 -24.09 -5.76 -9.05
N GLN A 244 -25.27 -6.19 -9.49
CA GLN A 244 -26.54 -5.93 -8.79
C GLN A 244 -26.61 -6.65 -7.43
N SER A 245 -26.18 -7.91 -7.37
CA SER A 245 -26.11 -8.67 -6.12
C SER A 245 -25.12 -8.03 -5.12
N ALA A 246 -23.99 -7.52 -5.60
CA ALA A 246 -22.99 -6.83 -4.78
C ALA A 246 -23.53 -5.55 -4.13
N MET A 247 -24.46 -4.85 -4.78
CA MET A 247 -25.11 -3.65 -4.22
C MET A 247 -26.07 -3.94 -3.07
N ARG A 248 -26.64 -5.14 -3.03
CA ARG A 248 -27.63 -5.54 -2.00
C ARG A 248 -26.97 -6.12 -0.73
N ARG A 249 -25.69 -6.38 -0.76
CA ARG A 249 -24.89 -7.00 0.31
C ARG A 249 -24.01 -5.99 1.05
#